data_51ea44383ebff347e76bf6b03b2083ac
#
_entry.id   51ea44383ebff347e76bf6b03b2083ac
#
_cell.length_a   1.000
_cell.length_b   1.000
_cell.length_c   1.000
_cell.angle_alpha   90.00
_cell.angle_beta   90.00
_cell.angle_gamma   90.00
#
_symmetry.space_group_name_H-M   'P 1'
#
loop_
_entity.id
_entity.type
_entity.pdbx_description
1 polymer ?
#
loop_
_entity_poly.entity_id
_entity_poly.type
_entity_poly.pdbx_seq_one_letter_code
_entity_poly.pdbx_strand_id
1 'polypeptide(L)'
;MSVEIRLSATTVNAPDALALAMFYAELTGGVTKGSEHWATVSGPNGFIAFQQVDDFRSPVWPGADIPMQMHLDFFVDDLEATGARAVAAGATRLDFQPNSDHCLVYADPAGHPFCLSTWDGPHLDDEPDE
;
A
#
# COMPACT_ATOMS: atom_id res chain seq x y z
N MET A 1 31.48 19.76 5.55
CA MET A 1 31.10 18.37 5.84
C MET A 1 29.67 18.12 5.34
N SER A 2 29.48 17.07 4.62
CA SER A 2 28.15 16.73 4.13
C SER A 2 27.49 15.71 5.06
N VAL A 3 26.17 15.78 5.12
CA VAL A 3 25.34 14.85 5.88
C VAL A 3 24.53 14.04 4.87
N GLU A 4 24.60 12.73 4.97
CA GLU A 4 23.83 11.87 4.11
C GLU A 4 22.45 11.60 4.73
N ILE A 5 21.41 11.86 3.96
CA ILE A 5 20.04 11.58 4.38
C ILE A 5 19.37 10.78 3.27
N ARG A 6 18.94 9.58 3.59
CA ARG A 6 18.28 8.69 2.63
C ARG A 6 16.96 8.21 3.22
N LEU A 7 15.95 8.14 2.37
CA LEU A 7 14.72 7.50 2.76
C LEU A 7 15.00 6.01 2.98
N SER A 8 14.73 5.52 4.18
CA SER A 8 15.00 4.14 4.54
C SER A 8 13.80 3.24 4.26
N ALA A 9 12.64 3.64 4.77
CA ALA A 9 11.44 2.84 4.61
C ALA A 9 10.21 3.68 4.86
N THR A 10 9.08 3.21 4.32
CA THR A 10 7.77 3.67 4.75
C THR A 10 7.27 2.67 5.79
N THR A 11 6.86 3.14 6.95
CA THR A 11 6.34 2.28 8.01
C THR A 11 4.85 2.46 8.15
N VAL A 12 4.13 1.35 8.14
CA VAL A 12 2.67 1.31 8.17
C VAL A 12 2.23 0.67 9.49
N ASN A 13 1.27 1.30 10.14
CA ASN A 13 0.71 0.77 11.39
C ASN A 13 -0.26 -0.36 11.10
N ALA A 14 -0.29 -1.35 11.98
CA ALA A 14 -1.15 -2.51 11.79
C ALA A 14 -1.51 -3.14 13.14
N PRO A 15 -2.63 -3.87 13.22
CA PRO A 15 -2.91 -4.67 14.42
C PRO A 15 -1.98 -5.87 14.54
N ASP A 16 -1.50 -6.40 13.41
CA ASP A 16 -0.55 -7.51 13.36
C ASP A 16 0.41 -7.22 12.21
N ALA A 17 1.64 -6.87 12.52
CA ALA A 17 2.61 -6.45 11.51
C ALA A 17 2.95 -7.55 10.51
N LEU A 18 3.14 -8.78 10.99
CA LEU A 18 3.48 -9.89 10.10
C LEU A 18 2.33 -10.23 9.15
N ALA A 19 1.11 -10.24 9.66
CA ALA A 19 -0.04 -10.56 8.82
C ALA A 19 -0.19 -9.55 7.68
N LEU A 20 0.00 -8.26 7.97
CA LEU A 20 -0.09 -7.25 6.93
C LEU A 20 1.08 -7.34 5.96
N ALA A 21 2.28 -7.62 6.47
CA ALA A 21 3.45 -7.82 5.61
C ALA A 21 3.24 -8.99 4.66
N MET A 22 2.65 -10.08 5.15
CA MET A 22 2.38 -11.25 4.30
C MET A 22 1.41 -10.94 3.16
N PHE A 23 0.41 -10.10 3.44
CA PHE A 23 -0.50 -9.65 2.38
C PHE A 23 0.28 -8.94 1.28
N TYR A 24 1.11 -7.96 1.65
CA TYR A 24 1.85 -7.19 0.64
C TYR A 24 2.93 -8.02 -0.05
N ALA A 25 3.51 -9.01 0.64
CA ALA A 25 4.44 -9.93 -0.01
C ALA A 25 3.74 -10.77 -1.07
N GLU A 26 2.53 -11.22 -0.78
CA GLU A 26 1.76 -12.00 -1.75
C GLU A 26 1.34 -11.14 -2.94
N LEU A 27 0.96 -9.90 -2.69
CA LEU A 27 0.58 -8.97 -3.74
C LEU A 27 1.75 -8.64 -4.67
N THR A 28 2.92 -8.37 -4.10
CA THR A 28 4.07 -7.84 -4.84
C THR A 28 5.08 -8.89 -5.25
N GLY A 29 5.04 -10.07 -4.65
CA GLY A 29 6.09 -11.09 -4.83
C GLY A 29 7.31 -10.84 -3.97
N GLY A 30 7.23 -9.92 -3.00
CA GLY A 30 8.35 -9.60 -2.14
C GLY A 30 8.61 -10.63 -1.06
N VAL A 31 9.64 -10.36 -0.26
CA VAL A 31 10.09 -11.25 0.82
C VAL A 31 9.71 -10.65 2.16
N THR A 32 9.03 -11.44 2.98
CA THR A 32 8.59 -11.05 4.31
C THR A 32 9.59 -11.48 5.36
N LYS A 33 9.87 -10.61 6.33
CA LYS A 33 10.64 -10.93 7.52
C LYS A 33 10.00 -10.26 8.72
N GLY A 34 10.13 -10.88 9.89
CA GLY A 34 9.71 -10.26 11.13
C GLY A 34 8.73 -11.07 11.94
N SER A 35 7.96 -10.39 12.77
CA SER A 35 7.00 -10.97 13.69
C SER A 35 5.72 -10.15 13.72
N GLU A 36 4.77 -10.55 14.58
CA GLU A 36 3.53 -9.78 14.74
C GLU A 36 3.78 -8.36 15.22
N HIS A 37 4.92 -8.10 15.86
CA HIS A 37 5.24 -6.77 16.42
C HIS A 37 5.90 -5.85 15.40
N TRP A 38 6.73 -6.43 14.53
CA TRP A 38 7.48 -5.69 13.54
C TRP A 38 7.79 -6.60 12.37
N ALA A 39 7.51 -6.15 11.17
CA ALA A 39 7.76 -6.94 9.97
C ALA A 39 8.14 -6.04 8.80
N THR A 40 8.73 -6.64 7.79
CA THR A 40 9.11 -5.94 6.57
C THR A 40 8.75 -6.76 5.34
N VAL A 41 8.54 -6.07 4.24
CA VAL A 41 8.45 -6.65 2.91
C VAL A 41 9.46 -5.95 2.04
N SER A 42 10.34 -6.71 1.40
CA SER A 42 11.33 -6.14 0.49
C SER A 42 11.23 -6.80 -0.87
N GLY A 43 11.47 -6.02 -1.90
CA GLY A 43 11.49 -6.46 -3.27
C GLY A 43 12.47 -5.62 -4.07
N PRO A 44 12.59 -5.87 -5.39
CA PRO A 44 13.60 -5.18 -6.19
C PRO A 44 13.40 -3.68 -6.26
N ASN A 45 12.18 -3.20 -6.06
CA ASN A 45 11.87 -1.78 -6.25
C ASN A 45 11.31 -1.10 -5.00
N GLY A 46 11.37 -1.76 -3.85
CA GLY A 46 10.80 -1.11 -2.68
C GLY A 46 10.96 -1.90 -1.39
N PHE A 47 10.72 -1.18 -0.31
CA PHE A 47 10.83 -1.71 1.04
C PHE A 47 9.73 -1.06 1.87
N ILE A 48 8.91 -1.89 2.51
CA ILE A 48 7.83 -1.41 3.38
C ILE A 48 8.03 -2.07 4.74
N ALA A 49 7.95 -1.28 5.80
CA ALA A 49 7.97 -1.79 7.15
C ALA A 49 6.58 -1.69 7.76
N PHE A 50 6.31 -2.54 8.74
CA PHE A 50 5.03 -2.59 9.44
C PHE A 50 5.30 -2.66 10.92
N GLN A 51 4.55 -1.92 11.72
CA GLN A 51 4.67 -1.95 13.16
C GLN A 51 3.31 -2.19 13.80
N GLN A 52 3.30 -3.03 14.84
CA GLN A 52 2.10 -3.27 15.60
C GLN A 52 1.82 -2.07 16.50
N VAL A 53 0.59 -1.60 16.50
CA VAL A 53 0.15 -0.55 17.41
C VAL A 53 -1.06 -1.03 18.18
N ASP A 54 -1.10 -0.67 19.47
CA ASP A 54 -2.28 -0.93 20.30
C ASP A 54 -3.39 0.03 19.85
N ASP A 55 -4.61 -0.39 19.99
CA ASP A 55 -5.79 0.41 19.61
C ASP A 55 -5.74 0.85 18.15
N PHE A 56 -5.24 -0.02 17.28
CA PHE A 56 -5.23 0.29 15.85
C PHE A 56 -6.66 0.56 15.37
N ARG A 57 -6.81 1.65 14.62
CA ARG A 57 -8.08 1.97 13.98
C ARG A 57 -7.85 2.14 12.50
N SER A 58 -8.64 1.41 11.71
CA SER A 58 -8.55 1.49 10.26
C SER A 58 -8.95 2.88 9.78
N PRO A 59 -8.22 3.45 8.83
CA PRO A 59 -8.68 4.70 8.21
C PRO A 59 -9.97 4.47 7.43
N VAL A 60 -10.75 5.53 7.29
CA VAL A 60 -11.99 5.51 6.51
C VAL A 60 -11.79 6.38 5.28
N TRP A 61 -12.02 5.81 4.11
CA TRP A 61 -11.89 6.54 2.85
C TRP A 61 -12.92 6.06 1.85
N PRO A 62 -13.69 6.96 1.22
CA PRO A 62 -13.74 8.38 1.55
C PRO A 62 -14.48 8.60 2.86
N GLY A 63 -14.00 9.53 3.66
CA GLY A 63 -14.63 9.84 4.93
C GLY A 63 -13.74 10.69 5.80
N ALA A 64 -14.27 11.15 6.94
CA ALA A 64 -13.60 12.11 7.79
C ALA A 64 -13.38 11.66 9.23
N ASP A 65 -14.00 10.56 9.67
CA ASP A 65 -13.88 10.14 11.06
C ASP A 65 -12.46 9.73 11.43
N ILE A 66 -11.84 8.89 10.61
CA ILE A 66 -10.44 8.52 10.73
C ILE A 66 -9.89 8.64 9.33
N PRO A 67 -9.47 9.85 8.93
CA PRO A 67 -9.13 10.07 7.54
C PRO A 67 -7.83 9.38 7.14
N MET A 68 -7.76 8.98 5.88
CA MET A 68 -6.53 8.50 5.29
C MET A 68 -5.53 9.65 5.24
N GLN A 69 -4.34 9.44 5.81
CA GLN A 69 -3.27 10.42 5.78
C GLN A 69 -2.28 10.17 4.64
N MET A 70 -2.03 8.90 4.38
CA MET A 70 -1.11 8.46 3.35
C MET A 70 -1.59 7.14 2.78
N HIS A 71 -1.21 6.85 1.57
CA HIS A 71 -1.52 5.54 0.98
C HIS A 71 -0.38 5.09 0.07
N LEU A 72 -0.37 3.81 -0.24
CA LEU A 72 0.61 3.23 -1.15
C LEU A 72 0.00 3.15 -2.55
N ASP A 73 0.82 3.41 -3.55
CA ASP A 73 0.46 3.23 -4.95
C ASP A 73 1.38 2.17 -5.55
N PHE A 74 0.80 1.23 -6.27
CA PHE A 74 1.56 0.20 -6.98
C PHE A 74 1.32 0.36 -8.47
N PHE A 75 2.40 0.37 -9.23
CA PHE A 75 2.29 0.32 -10.68
C PHE A 75 1.92 -1.09 -11.12
N VAL A 76 0.93 -1.21 -11.99
CA VAL A 76 0.52 -2.49 -12.57
C VAL A 76 0.23 -2.27 -14.05
N ASP A 77 0.42 -3.32 -14.85
CA ASP A 77 0.15 -3.24 -16.28
C ASP A 77 -1.24 -3.78 -16.63
N ASP A 78 -1.91 -4.43 -15.69
CA ASP A 78 -3.25 -4.98 -15.91
C ASP A 78 -4.07 -4.81 -14.63
N LEU A 79 -4.97 -3.82 -14.63
CA LEU A 79 -5.78 -3.49 -13.46
C LEU A 79 -6.69 -4.65 -13.03
N GLU A 80 -7.33 -5.31 -13.99
CA GLU A 80 -8.30 -6.35 -13.66
C GLU A 80 -7.60 -7.59 -13.08
N ALA A 81 -6.52 -8.04 -13.71
CA ALA A 81 -5.79 -9.22 -13.25
C ALA A 81 -5.16 -8.97 -11.88
N THR A 82 -4.55 -7.81 -11.69
CA THR A 82 -3.93 -7.48 -10.40
C THR A 82 -4.98 -7.26 -9.33
N GLY A 83 -6.10 -6.64 -9.68
CA GLY A 83 -7.22 -6.48 -8.75
C GLY A 83 -7.74 -7.81 -8.25
N ALA A 84 -7.90 -8.78 -9.15
CA ALA A 84 -8.32 -10.13 -8.76
C ALA A 84 -7.31 -10.78 -7.80
N ARG A 85 -6.03 -10.61 -8.07
CA ARG A 85 -4.96 -11.12 -7.20
C ARG A 85 -5.00 -10.46 -5.83
N ALA A 86 -5.23 -9.15 -5.78
CA ALA A 86 -5.31 -8.41 -4.53
C ALA A 86 -6.49 -8.91 -3.67
N VAL A 87 -7.65 -9.09 -4.28
CA VAL A 87 -8.84 -9.60 -3.57
C VAL A 87 -8.60 -11.02 -3.08
N ALA A 88 -7.99 -11.86 -3.90
CA ALA A 88 -7.68 -13.23 -3.49
C ALA A 88 -6.70 -13.26 -2.31
N ALA A 89 -5.82 -12.28 -2.20
CA ALA A 89 -4.87 -12.17 -1.09
C ALA A 89 -5.48 -11.56 0.17
N GLY A 90 -6.68 -10.96 0.08
CA GLY A 90 -7.37 -10.43 1.25
C GLY A 90 -7.79 -8.97 1.17
N ALA A 91 -7.56 -8.29 0.05
CA ALA A 91 -7.99 -6.91 -0.11
C ALA A 91 -9.48 -6.81 -0.41
N THR A 92 -10.04 -5.65 -0.10
CA THR A 92 -11.42 -5.32 -0.42
C THR A 92 -11.44 -4.17 -1.41
N ARG A 93 -12.11 -4.35 -2.55
CA ARG A 93 -12.28 -3.26 -3.50
C ARG A 93 -13.26 -2.25 -2.91
N LEU A 94 -12.89 -0.98 -2.92
CA LEU A 94 -13.76 0.07 -2.39
C LEU A 94 -14.78 0.48 -3.44
N ASP A 95 -15.96 0.93 -2.98
CA ASP A 95 -17.05 1.32 -3.88
C ASP A 95 -16.73 2.61 -4.62
N PHE A 96 -16.11 3.56 -3.93
CA PHE A 96 -15.79 4.86 -4.50
C PHE A 96 -14.52 4.75 -5.34
N GLN A 97 -14.64 4.96 -6.65
CA GLN A 97 -13.52 4.82 -7.59
C GLN A 97 -13.44 6.07 -8.46
N PRO A 98 -12.77 7.13 -7.96
CA PRO A 98 -12.78 8.41 -8.67
C PRO A 98 -12.02 8.40 -10.00
N ASN A 99 -11.07 7.47 -10.19
CA ASN A 99 -10.21 7.45 -11.38
C ASN A 99 -10.13 6.07 -12.02
N SER A 100 -11.26 5.39 -12.15
CA SER A 100 -11.29 3.97 -12.53
C SER A 100 -10.70 3.67 -13.92
N ASP A 101 -10.45 4.68 -14.74
CA ASP A 101 -9.83 4.49 -16.05
C ASP A 101 -8.41 3.93 -15.92
N HIS A 102 -7.69 4.32 -14.88
CA HIS A 102 -6.27 3.99 -14.74
C HIS A 102 -5.84 3.71 -13.31
N CYS A 103 -6.75 3.79 -12.34
CA CYS A 103 -6.43 3.58 -10.94
C CYS A 103 -7.61 2.95 -10.22
N LEU A 104 -7.37 1.88 -9.49
CA LEU A 104 -8.38 1.24 -8.65
C LEU A 104 -7.93 1.28 -7.21
N VAL A 105 -8.86 1.62 -6.32
CA VAL A 105 -8.58 1.76 -4.89
C VAL A 105 -9.15 0.55 -4.14
N TYR A 106 -8.31 -0.01 -3.28
CA TYR A 106 -8.65 -1.15 -2.44
C TYR A 106 -8.28 -0.84 -1.00
N ALA A 107 -8.88 -1.55 -0.06
CA ALA A 107 -8.42 -1.56 1.32
C ALA A 107 -7.64 -2.85 1.57
N ASP A 108 -6.52 -2.75 2.26
CA ASP A 108 -5.77 -3.93 2.67
C ASP A 108 -6.45 -4.60 3.88
N PRO A 109 -5.97 -5.76 4.35
CA PRO A 109 -6.62 -6.44 5.47
C PRO A 109 -6.68 -5.65 6.77
N ALA A 110 -5.83 -4.64 6.94
CA ALA A 110 -5.89 -3.73 8.09
C ALA A 110 -6.80 -2.53 7.83
N GLY A 111 -7.29 -2.37 6.60
CA GLY A 111 -8.17 -1.27 6.23
C GLY A 111 -7.48 -0.07 5.61
N HIS A 112 -6.17 -0.10 5.41
CA HIS A 112 -5.49 1.00 4.73
C HIS A 112 -5.85 1.01 3.25
N PRO A 113 -6.27 2.16 2.71
CA PRO A 113 -6.43 2.26 1.26
C PRO A 113 -5.08 2.17 0.55
N PHE A 114 -5.09 1.49 -0.59
CA PHE A 114 -3.96 1.50 -1.51
C PHE A 114 -4.49 1.49 -2.94
N CYS A 115 -3.66 1.92 -3.88
CA CYS A 115 -4.05 2.03 -5.26
C CYS A 115 -3.23 1.10 -6.14
N LEU A 116 -3.91 0.50 -7.11
CA LEU A 116 -3.27 -0.15 -8.25
C LEU A 116 -3.44 0.79 -9.43
N SER A 117 -2.36 1.14 -10.10
CA SER A 117 -2.39 2.16 -11.13
C SER A 117 -1.57 1.75 -12.35
N THR A 118 -2.08 2.07 -13.51
CA THR A 118 -1.30 1.90 -14.74
C THR A 118 -0.38 3.09 -15.01
N TRP A 119 -0.42 4.09 -14.13
CA TRP A 119 0.46 5.24 -14.20
C TRP A 119 1.77 4.90 -13.48
N ASP A 120 2.89 5.03 -14.19
CA ASP A 120 4.20 4.60 -13.70
C ASP A 120 4.87 5.69 -12.85
N GLY A 121 4.13 6.21 -11.89
CA GLY A 121 4.64 7.19 -10.96
C GLY A 121 4.90 8.54 -11.61
N PRO A 122 5.27 9.53 -10.81
CA PRO A 122 5.55 10.86 -11.34
C PRO A 122 6.90 10.89 -12.04
N HIS A 123 6.87 11.20 -13.33
CA HIS A 123 8.06 11.54 -14.09
C HIS A 123 8.23 13.06 -14.05
N LEU A 124 9.46 13.52 -13.97
CA LEU A 124 9.70 14.96 -13.87
C LEU A 124 9.18 15.72 -15.08
N ASP A 125 9.12 15.05 -16.21
CA ASP A 125 8.67 15.65 -17.47
C ASP A 125 7.20 15.46 -17.76
N ASP A 126 6.52 14.64 -16.96
CA ASP A 126 5.11 14.31 -17.16
C ASP A 126 4.27 14.88 -16.04
N GLU A 127 3.26 15.65 -16.40
CA GLU A 127 2.30 16.17 -15.43
C GLU A 127 1.05 15.30 -15.49
N PRO A 128 0.55 14.78 -14.36
CA PRO A 128 -0.72 14.08 -14.39
C PRO A 128 -1.83 15.03 -14.80
N ASP A 129 -2.71 14.58 -15.67
CA ASP A 129 -3.89 15.35 -16.04
C ASP A 129 -4.87 15.32 -14.87
N GLU A 130 -5.29 16.47 -14.46
CA GLU A 130 -6.19 16.63 -13.34
C GLU A 130 -7.63 16.36 -13.75
#